data_74551db74af9509b88d0f90a40750888
#
_entry.id   74551db74af9509b88d0f90a40750888
#
_cell.length_a   1.000
_cell.length_b   1.000
_cell.length_c   1.000
_cell.angle_alpha   90.00
_cell.angle_beta   90.00
_cell.angle_gamma   90.00
#
_symmetry.space_group_name_H-M   'P 1'
#
loop_
_entity.id
_entity.type
_entity.pdbx_description
1 polymer ?
#
loop_
_entity_poly.entity_id
_entity_poly.type
_entity_poly.pdbx_seq_one_letter_code
_entity_poly.pdbx_strand_id
1 'polypeptide(L)'
;DITSDRGISSVAITYVNTDYGVGLADVYEAAAIARGIEVTAKTAHEGDKADYSAEVGVLSSAGGDALVVIGYLDQGGNQIIQGSLDTGAFDTFVLSDGMIGESLTDTFGSDLDGSFGSMPGSLGAGAMKFKAYAEANGVDPSVYVGESYDAAALIMLAMCKGGSDDSATVAANVMDVANGPGTKIYAGELKKGLELACAGFAVDYDGATDVNFTEVGEAFGAFLEKGIEGGKFTDVAQR
;
A
#
# COMPACT_ATOMS: atom_id res chain seq x y z
N ASP A 1 -4.05 -0.52 -14.49
CA ASP A 1 -5.02 -1.59 -14.76
C ASP A 1 -6.37 -1.28 -14.09
N ILE A 2 -6.46 -1.15 -12.75
CA ILE A 2 -7.71 -0.96 -12.00
C ILE A 2 -8.56 0.21 -12.54
N THR A 3 -7.94 1.36 -12.77
CA THR A 3 -8.62 2.57 -13.30
C THR A 3 -9.24 2.31 -14.66
N SER A 4 -8.50 1.70 -15.57
CA SER A 4 -8.95 1.32 -16.91
C SER A 4 -10.06 0.26 -16.86
N ASP A 5 -9.92 -0.75 -15.99
CA ASP A 5 -10.90 -1.84 -15.82
C ASP A 5 -12.28 -1.32 -15.35
N ARG A 6 -12.31 -0.16 -14.68
CA ARG A 6 -13.53 0.51 -14.21
C ARG A 6 -14.14 1.49 -15.23
N GLY A 7 -13.56 1.55 -16.43
CA GLY A 7 -14.09 2.38 -17.54
C GLY A 7 -13.81 3.87 -17.38
N ILE A 8 -12.91 4.28 -16.50
CA ILE A 8 -12.47 5.66 -16.33
C ILE A 8 -11.59 6.03 -17.53
N SER A 9 -11.92 7.11 -18.22
CA SER A 9 -11.24 7.58 -19.43
C SER A 9 -10.43 8.85 -19.22
N SER A 10 -10.70 9.59 -18.15
CA SER A 10 -10.00 10.83 -17.81
C SER A 10 -9.81 10.97 -16.31
N VAL A 11 -8.65 11.49 -15.89
CA VAL A 11 -8.34 11.71 -14.47
C VAL A 11 -7.61 13.03 -14.27
N ALA A 12 -7.91 13.71 -13.16
CA ALA A 12 -6.99 14.68 -12.57
C ALA A 12 -6.16 13.97 -11.49
N ILE A 13 -4.92 14.40 -11.28
CA ILE A 13 -4.00 13.84 -10.29
C ILE A 13 -3.60 14.92 -9.30
N THR A 14 -3.73 14.64 -8.01
CA THR A 14 -3.08 15.41 -6.95
C THR A 14 -2.12 14.52 -6.18
N TYR A 15 -1.01 15.08 -5.72
CA TYR A 15 0.00 14.32 -4.98
C TYR A 15 0.70 15.18 -3.93
N VAL A 16 1.01 14.56 -2.78
CA VAL A 16 1.81 15.22 -1.74
C VAL A 16 3.22 15.52 -2.27
N ASN A 17 3.73 16.72 -2.05
CA ASN A 17 5.01 17.18 -2.56
C ASN A 17 6.19 16.59 -1.76
N THR A 18 6.38 15.29 -1.89
CA THR A 18 7.46 14.49 -1.31
C THR A 18 8.00 13.54 -2.37
N ASP A 19 9.16 12.91 -2.13
CA ASP A 19 9.72 11.92 -3.06
C ASP A 19 8.73 10.76 -3.35
N TYR A 20 7.96 10.33 -2.34
CA TYR A 20 6.89 9.36 -2.52
C TYR A 20 5.80 9.85 -3.47
N GLY A 21 5.23 11.03 -3.19
CA GLY A 21 4.12 11.54 -3.98
C GLY A 21 4.51 11.85 -5.42
N VAL A 22 5.66 12.51 -5.62
CA VAL A 22 6.21 12.83 -6.95
C VAL A 22 6.47 11.55 -7.75
N GLY A 23 7.21 10.61 -7.16
CA GLY A 23 7.59 9.37 -7.84
C GLY A 23 6.37 8.53 -8.25
N LEU A 24 5.40 8.36 -7.35
CA LEU A 24 4.19 7.60 -7.64
C LEU A 24 3.29 8.31 -8.67
N ALA A 25 3.18 9.65 -8.60
CA ALA A 25 2.40 10.43 -9.57
C ALA A 25 2.99 10.35 -10.98
N ASP A 26 4.32 10.38 -11.13
CA ASP A 26 5.00 10.25 -12.42
C ASP A 26 4.76 8.87 -13.04
N VAL A 27 4.88 7.80 -12.24
CA VAL A 27 4.64 6.43 -12.71
C VAL A 27 3.16 6.22 -13.04
N TYR A 28 2.24 6.73 -12.22
CA TYR A 28 0.81 6.63 -12.48
C TYR A 28 0.41 7.36 -13.77
N GLU A 29 0.86 8.60 -13.97
CA GLU A 29 0.62 9.39 -15.18
C GLU A 29 1.09 8.65 -16.43
N ALA A 30 2.33 8.17 -16.44
CA ALA A 30 2.89 7.41 -17.55
C ALA A 30 2.07 6.14 -17.86
N ALA A 31 1.65 5.42 -16.81
CA ALA A 31 0.83 4.22 -16.94
C ALA A 31 -0.60 4.52 -17.42
N ALA A 32 -1.20 5.62 -16.98
CA ALA A 32 -2.51 6.08 -17.40
C ALA A 32 -2.51 6.43 -18.90
N ILE A 33 -1.55 7.25 -19.34
CA ILE A 33 -1.38 7.62 -20.75
C ILE A 33 -1.15 6.40 -21.63
N ALA A 34 -0.31 5.46 -21.20
CA ALA A 34 -0.05 4.22 -21.93
C ALA A 34 -1.30 3.34 -22.12
N ARG A 35 -2.33 3.52 -21.29
CA ARG A 35 -3.63 2.85 -21.34
C ARG A 35 -4.74 3.68 -22.01
N GLY A 36 -4.38 4.85 -22.55
CA GLY A 36 -5.33 5.75 -23.22
C GLY A 36 -6.21 6.55 -22.26
N ILE A 37 -5.86 6.64 -20.98
CA ILE A 37 -6.54 7.50 -20.00
C ILE A 37 -5.97 8.91 -20.15
N GLU A 38 -6.83 9.90 -20.32
CA GLU A 38 -6.44 11.31 -20.37
C GLU A 38 -6.08 11.79 -18.96
N VAL A 39 -4.93 12.45 -18.81
CA VAL A 39 -4.55 13.15 -17.59
C VAL A 39 -4.84 14.64 -17.78
N THR A 40 -5.92 15.12 -17.18
CA THR A 40 -6.43 16.48 -17.36
C THR A 40 -5.63 17.52 -16.57
N ALA A 41 -5.14 17.12 -15.41
CA ALA A 41 -4.22 17.92 -14.58
C ALA A 41 -3.33 17.03 -13.71
N LYS A 42 -2.16 17.54 -13.35
CA LYS A 42 -1.28 16.97 -12.31
C LYS A 42 -0.76 18.09 -11.42
N THR A 43 -1.19 18.10 -10.15
CA THR A 43 -0.98 19.21 -9.22
C THR A 43 -0.42 18.72 -7.89
N ALA A 44 0.72 19.25 -7.47
CA ALA A 44 1.26 18.98 -6.14
C ALA A 44 0.47 19.71 -5.05
N HIS A 45 0.42 19.11 -3.87
CA HIS A 45 -0.02 19.77 -2.65
C HIS A 45 0.99 19.59 -1.52
N GLU A 46 1.12 20.60 -0.66
CA GLU A 46 1.95 20.51 0.54
C GLU A 46 1.17 19.85 1.66
N GLY A 47 1.84 19.01 2.47
CA GLY A 47 1.17 18.21 3.51
C GLY A 47 0.74 18.98 4.76
N ASP A 48 1.22 20.22 4.94
CA ASP A 48 1.03 21.02 6.17
C ASP A 48 0.23 22.33 5.96
N LYS A 49 -0.47 22.45 4.83
CA LYS A 49 -1.31 23.63 4.56
C LYS A 49 -2.60 23.62 5.38
N ALA A 50 -3.05 24.82 5.74
CA ALA A 50 -4.34 25.01 6.40
C ALA A 50 -5.52 25.07 5.41
N ASP A 51 -5.27 25.33 4.12
CA ASP A 51 -6.28 25.54 3.08
C ASP A 51 -5.78 24.99 1.74
N TYR A 52 -6.59 24.18 1.08
CA TYR A 52 -6.34 23.54 -0.21
C TYR A 52 -7.27 24.03 -1.32
N SER A 53 -8.00 25.13 -1.10
CA SER A 53 -8.96 25.68 -2.07
C SER A 53 -8.34 25.99 -3.43
N ALA A 54 -7.07 26.39 -3.45
CA ALA A 54 -6.35 26.69 -4.69
C ALA A 54 -6.10 25.40 -5.51
N GLU A 55 -5.64 24.33 -4.87
CA GLU A 55 -5.43 23.03 -5.50
C GLU A 55 -6.76 22.45 -5.99
N VAL A 56 -7.79 22.44 -5.14
CA VAL A 56 -9.15 22.00 -5.52
C VAL A 56 -9.68 22.83 -6.69
N GLY A 57 -9.45 24.15 -6.72
CA GLY A 57 -9.86 25.02 -7.82
C GLY A 57 -9.19 24.67 -9.15
N VAL A 58 -7.90 24.33 -9.14
CA VAL A 58 -7.17 23.87 -10.34
C VAL A 58 -7.72 22.53 -10.82
N LEU A 59 -7.87 21.58 -9.92
CA LEU A 59 -8.38 20.22 -10.22
C LEU A 59 -9.81 20.27 -10.75
N SER A 60 -10.68 21.03 -10.09
CA SER A 60 -12.07 21.26 -10.52
C SER A 60 -12.17 21.89 -11.91
N SER A 61 -11.29 22.86 -12.22
CA SER A 61 -11.27 23.51 -13.53
C SER A 61 -10.81 22.58 -14.64
N ALA A 62 -9.91 21.64 -14.33
CA ALA A 62 -9.43 20.63 -15.27
C ALA A 62 -10.47 19.53 -15.52
N GLY A 63 -11.26 19.15 -14.51
CA GLY A 63 -12.23 18.09 -14.57
C GLY A 63 -11.62 16.70 -14.77
N GLY A 64 -12.49 15.74 -15.07
CA GLY A 64 -12.14 14.32 -15.29
C GLY A 64 -13.20 13.41 -14.70
N ASP A 65 -13.16 12.12 -15.06
CA ASP A 65 -14.08 11.11 -14.53
C ASP A 65 -13.76 10.75 -13.06
N ALA A 66 -12.50 10.94 -12.65
CA ALA A 66 -12.06 10.67 -11.27
C ALA A 66 -10.88 11.56 -10.86
N LEU A 67 -10.74 11.76 -9.55
CA LEU A 67 -9.56 12.38 -8.94
C LEU A 67 -8.64 11.32 -8.35
N VAL A 68 -7.41 11.25 -8.83
CA VAL A 68 -6.34 10.43 -8.25
C VAL A 68 -5.72 11.20 -7.09
N VAL A 69 -5.75 10.63 -5.88
CA VAL A 69 -5.20 11.24 -4.67
C VAL A 69 -4.03 10.41 -4.19
N ILE A 70 -2.82 10.93 -4.37
CA ILE A 70 -1.57 10.30 -3.95
C ILE A 70 -1.02 11.09 -2.77
N GLY A 71 -1.12 10.54 -1.57
CA GLY A 71 -0.71 11.24 -0.37
C GLY A 71 -1.08 10.49 0.90
N TYR A 72 -1.35 11.25 1.93
CA TYR A 72 -1.73 10.74 3.25
C TYR A 72 -2.98 11.45 3.76
N LEU A 73 -3.77 10.73 4.57
CA LEU A 73 -5.05 11.20 5.10
C LEU A 73 -4.92 12.53 5.87
N ASP A 74 -3.88 12.65 6.69
CA ASP A 74 -3.60 13.79 7.56
C ASP A 74 -2.68 14.85 6.95
N GLN A 75 -2.22 14.65 5.71
CA GLN A 75 -1.36 15.58 4.99
C GLN A 75 -2.06 16.16 3.73
N GLY A 76 -3.25 16.68 3.92
CA GLY A 76 -4.02 17.36 2.87
C GLY A 76 -5.01 16.46 2.11
N GLY A 77 -4.81 15.14 2.13
CA GLY A 77 -5.65 14.21 1.37
C GLY A 77 -7.14 14.34 1.70
N ASN A 78 -7.49 14.32 3.00
CA ASN A 78 -8.88 14.47 3.44
C ASN A 78 -9.48 15.83 3.05
N GLN A 79 -8.71 16.91 3.18
CA GLN A 79 -9.19 18.26 2.85
C GLN A 79 -9.42 18.44 1.35
N ILE A 80 -8.60 17.82 0.50
CA ILE A 80 -8.78 17.86 -0.95
C ILE A 80 -10.00 17.04 -1.37
N ILE A 81 -10.20 15.87 -0.78
CA ILE A 81 -11.42 15.07 -1.00
C ILE A 81 -12.66 15.86 -0.56
N GLN A 82 -12.65 16.43 0.64
CA GLN A 82 -13.76 17.26 1.14
C GLN A 82 -14.06 18.42 0.19
N GLY A 83 -13.04 19.19 -0.20
CA GLY A 83 -13.23 20.32 -1.11
C GLY A 83 -13.73 19.90 -2.50
N SER A 84 -13.34 18.72 -2.97
CA SER A 84 -13.84 18.15 -4.24
C SER A 84 -15.32 17.77 -4.15
N LEU A 85 -15.73 17.14 -3.05
CA LEU A 85 -17.13 16.81 -2.76
C LEU A 85 -17.97 18.09 -2.59
N ASP A 86 -17.50 19.06 -1.80
CA ASP A 86 -18.21 20.32 -1.53
C ASP A 86 -18.46 21.15 -2.80
N THR A 87 -17.52 21.10 -3.74
CA THR A 87 -17.64 21.81 -5.04
C THR A 87 -18.37 20.99 -6.10
N GLY A 88 -18.61 19.70 -5.86
CA GLY A 88 -19.14 18.76 -6.85
C GLY A 88 -18.18 18.54 -8.03
N ALA A 89 -16.88 18.77 -7.82
CA ALA A 89 -15.86 18.63 -8.87
C ALA A 89 -15.59 17.16 -9.20
N PHE A 90 -15.52 16.33 -8.18
CA PHE A 90 -15.33 14.88 -8.30
C PHE A 90 -16.16 14.17 -7.23
N ASP A 91 -16.72 13.02 -7.60
CA ASP A 91 -17.42 12.07 -6.72
C ASP A 91 -16.75 10.68 -6.70
N THR A 92 -15.76 10.47 -7.54
CA THR A 92 -15.02 9.22 -7.65
C THR A 92 -13.54 9.49 -7.43
N PHE A 93 -12.94 8.76 -6.48
CA PHE A 93 -11.55 8.92 -6.09
C PHE A 93 -10.76 7.64 -6.32
N VAL A 94 -9.54 7.81 -6.89
CA VAL A 94 -8.55 6.75 -7.02
C VAL A 94 -7.49 6.99 -5.93
N LEU A 95 -7.44 6.11 -4.96
CA LEU A 95 -6.70 6.29 -3.72
C LEU A 95 -5.36 5.53 -3.75
N SER A 96 -4.27 6.22 -3.42
CA SER A 96 -3.01 5.54 -3.11
C SER A 96 -3.09 4.83 -1.76
N ASP A 97 -2.12 4.00 -1.46
CA ASP A 97 -2.01 3.24 -0.21
C ASP A 97 -2.04 4.12 1.05
N GLY A 98 -1.37 5.27 1.03
CA GLY A 98 -1.40 6.24 2.14
C GLY A 98 -2.76 6.93 2.37
N MET A 99 -3.71 6.76 1.44
CA MET A 99 -5.09 7.23 1.57
C MET A 99 -6.06 6.14 2.02
N ILE A 100 -5.61 4.89 2.16
CA ILE A 100 -6.46 3.75 2.57
C ILE A 100 -6.39 3.58 4.08
N GLY A 101 -7.48 3.89 4.77
CA GLY A 101 -7.61 3.75 6.21
C GLY A 101 -9.05 3.98 6.66
N GLU A 102 -9.48 3.32 7.73
CA GLU A 102 -10.86 3.41 8.24
C GLU A 102 -11.27 4.84 8.55
N SER A 103 -10.34 5.70 9.01
CA SER A 103 -10.63 7.11 9.29
C SER A 103 -11.13 7.89 8.07
N LEU A 104 -10.79 7.48 6.84
CA LEU A 104 -11.34 8.08 5.62
C LEU A 104 -12.83 7.75 5.51
N THR A 105 -13.17 6.48 5.62
CA THR A 105 -14.57 6.03 5.51
C THR A 105 -15.40 6.42 6.72
N ASP A 106 -14.81 6.54 7.91
CA ASP A 106 -15.47 7.10 9.08
C ASP A 106 -15.84 8.58 8.91
N THR A 107 -15.01 9.32 8.15
CA THR A 107 -15.23 10.75 7.88
C THR A 107 -16.28 10.99 6.81
N PHE A 108 -16.18 10.27 5.70
CA PHE A 108 -16.97 10.56 4.48
C PHE A 108 -18.11 9.56 4.24
N GLY A 109 -18.04 8.37 4.81
CA GLY A 109 -19.05 7.34 4.67
C GLY A 109 -19.35 7.01 3.19
N SER A 110 -20.65 6.98 2.87
CA SER A 110 -21.14 6.66 1.52
C SER A 110 -20.90 7.74 0.46
N ASP A 111 -20.40 8.92 0.84
CA ASP A 111 -20.02 9.95 -0.14
C ASP A 111 -18.82 9.51 -0.99
N LEU A 112 -18.11 8.46 -0.55
CA LEU A 112 -17.01 7.84 -1.30
C LEU A 112 -17.41 6.55 -2.02
N ASP A 113 -18.68 6.15 -2.03
CA ASP A 113 -19.09 4.92 -2.70
C ASP A 113 -18.74 4.95 -4.19
N GLY A 114 -18.14 3.86 -4.67
CA GLY A 114 -17.59 3.78 -6.03
C GLY A 114 -16.12 4.17 -6.14
N SER A 115 -15.55 4.85 -5.14
CA SER A 115 -14.12 5.11 -5.06
C SER A 115 -13.33 3.83 -4.79
N PHE A 116 -12.06 3.83 -5.18
CA PHE A 116 -11.21 2.64 -5.10
C PHE A 116 -9.74 3.00 -5.00
N GLY A 117 -8.93 2.04 -4.69
CA GLY A 117 -7.48 2.20 -4.62
C GLY A 117 -6.74 0.89 -4.56
N SER A 118 -5.46 0.96 -4.30
CA SER A 118 -4.65 -0.24 -4.07
C SER A 118 -3.65 0.01 -2.96
N MET A 119 -3.36 -1.03 -2.22
CA MET A 119 -2.34 -1.04 -1.17
C MET A 119 -1.53 -2.34 -1.23
N PRO A 120 -0.29 -2.35 -0.73
CA PRO A 120 0.42 -3.60 -0.52
C PRO A 120 -0.42 -4.57 0.31
N GLY A 121 -0.34 -5.85 0.00
CA GLY A 121 -1.04 -6.89 0.75
C GLY A 121 -1.30 -8.14 -0.07
N SER A 122 -1.56 -9.25 0.61
CA SER A 122 -1.79 -10.56 0.01
C SER A 122 -3.09 -11.18 0.54
N LEU A 123 -3.71 -12.04 -0.28
CA LEU A 123 -4.78 -12.96 0.11
C LEU A 123 -4.26 -14.41 0.23
N GLY A 124 -2.95 -14.60 0.18
CA GLY A 124 -2.30 -15.90 0.25
C GLY A 124 -2.37 -16.55 1.64
N ALA A 125 -1.75 -17.74 1.73
CA ALA A 125 -1.79 -18.54 2.96
C ALA A 125 -1.09 -17.85 4.14
N GLY A 126 -0.02 -17.08 3.88
CA GLY A 126 0.68 -16.28 4.88
C GLY A 126 -0.22 -15.22 5.49
N ALA A 127 -0.91 -14.43 4.64
CA ALA A 127 -1.81 -13.36 5.05
C ALA A 127 -2.99 -13.87 5.89
N MET A 128 -3.59 -15.01 5.50
CA MET A 128 -4.67 -15.62 6.28
C MET A 128 -4.20 -16.08 7.67
N LYS A 129 -3.01 -16.68 7.75
CA LYS A 129 -2.41 -17.10 9.03
C LYS A 129 -2.05 -15.91 9.89
N PHE A 130 -1.48 -14.85 9.28
CA PHE A 130 -1.14 -13.62 9.99
C PHE A 130 -2.38 -12.95 10.58
N LYS A 131 -3.45 -12.81 9.81
CA LYS A 131 -4.71 -12.23 10.29
C LYS A 131 -5.22 -12.95 11.54
N ALA A 132 -5.32 -14.28 11.47
CA ALA A 132 -5.76 -15.07 12.61
C ALA A 132 -4.81 -14.95 13.83
N TYR A 133 -3.50 -14.88 13.59
CA TYR A 133 -2.49 -14.71 14.63
C TYR A 133 -2.55 -13.33 15.28
N ALA A 134 -2.67 -12.27 14.49
CA ALA A 134 -2.79 -10.88 14.96
C ALA A 134 -4.05 -10.71 15.82
N GLU A 135 -5.21 -11.12 15.31
CA GLU A 135 -6.49 -11.06 16.03
C GLU A 135 -6.44 -11.83 17.36
N ALA A 136 -5.87 -13.04 17.38
CA ALA A 136 -5.71 -13.83 18.58
C ALA A 136 -4.80 -13.18 19.63
N ASN A 137 -3.94 -12.25 19.23
CA ASN A 137 -3.04 -11.49 20.11
C ASN A 137 -3.51 -10.03 20.35
N GLY A 138 -4.73 -9.68 19.92
CA GLY A 138 -5.32 -8.36 20.14
C GLY A 138 -4.67 -7.26 19.29
N VAL A 139 -4.06 -7.64 18.16
CA VAL A 139 -3.47 -6.71 17.17
C VAL A 139 -4.43 -6.61 15.99
N ASP A 140 -4.81 -5.38 15.62
CA ASP A 140 -5.56 -5.13 14.40
C ASP A 140 -4.66 -5.36 13.18
N PRO A 141 -4.99 -6.28 12.25
CA PRO A 141 -4.20 -6.54 11.04
C PRO A 141 -4.43 -5.46 9.97
N SER A 142 -4.31 -4.20 10.33
CA SER A 142 -4.48 -3.04 9.45
C SER A 142 -3.30 -2.86 8.49
N VAL A 143 -3.33 -1.76 7.73
CA VAL A 143 -2.31 -1.42 6.71
C VAL A 143 -0.90 -1.43 7.31
N TYR A 144 0.04 -2.07 6.63
CA TYR A 144 1.47 -2.23 6.96
C TYR A 144 1.81 -3.05 8.21
N VAL A 145 0.85 -3.60 8.93
CA VAL A 145 1.14 -4.39 10.14
C VAL A 145 1.78 -5.72 9.76
N GLY A 146 1.34 -6.35 8.66
CA GLY A 146 1.94 -7.57 8.11
C GLY A 146 3.37 -7.34 7.62
N GLU A 147 3.58 -6.29 6.86
CA GLU A 147 4.87 -5.88 6.32
C GLU A 147 5.88 -5.55 7.43
N SER A 148 5.42 -4.86 8.48
CA SER A 148 6.26 -4.55 9.66
C SER A 148 6.64 -5.80 10.43
N TYR A 149 5.72 -6.75 10.56
CA TYR A 149 5.99 -8.05 11.17
C TYR A 149 7.04 -8.82 10.37
N ASP A 150 6.90 -8.88 9.04
CA ASP A 150 7.83 -9.58 8.16
C ASP A 150 9.20 -8.92 8.12
N ALA A 151 9.28 -7.61 8.10
CA ALA A 151 10.55 -6.87 8.16
C ALA A 151 11.34 -7.23 9.41
N ALA A 152 10.68 -7.24 10.59
CA ALA A 152 11.31 -7.60 11.84
C ALA A 152 11.74 -9.09 11.86
N ALA A 153 10.89 -9.97 11.36
CA ALA A 153 11.17 -11.40 11.31
C ALA A 153 12.35 -11.74 10.40
N LEU A 154 12.40 -11.14 9.21
CA LEU A 154 13.49 -11.33 8.23
C LEU A 154 14.85 -10.87 8.79
N ILE A 155 14.88 -9.70 9.45
CA ILE A 155 16.09 -9.22 10.12
C ILE A 155 16.58 -10.23 11.17
N MET A 156 15.70 -10.70 12.03
CA MET A 156 16.04 -11.66 13.08
C MET A 156 16.52 -13.01 12.52
N LEU A 157 15.88 -13.51 11.46
CA LEU A 157 16.28 -14.74 10.79
C LEU A 157 17.65 -14.60 10.10
N ALA A 158 17.91 -13.47 9.46
CA ALA A 158 19.20 -13.16 8.83
C ALA A 158 20.33 -13.05 9.86
N MET A 159 20.09 -12.41 11.01
CA MET A 159 21.03 -12.37 12.15
C MET A 159 21.36 -13.77 12.65
N CYS A 160 20.34 -14.60 12.86
CA CYS A 160 20.53 -16.00 13.29
C CYS A 160 21.36 -16.80 12.28
N LYS A 161 21.00 -16.71 11.02
CA LYS A 161 21.70 -17.43 9.93
C LYS A 161 23.17 -17.00 9.83
N GLY A 162 23.43 -15.70 9.93
CA GLY A 162 24.78 -15.13 9.83
C GLY A 162 25.59 -15.17 11.12
N GLY A 163 24.95 -15.39 12.26
CA GLY A 163 25.59 -15.43 13.58
C GLY A 163 26.07 -14.08 14.12
N SER A 164 25.55 -12.96 13.58
CA SER A 164 25.89 -11.59 14.01
C SER A 164 24.71 -10.65 13.76
N ASP A 165 24.66 -9.56 14.53
CA ASP A 165 23.67 -8.49 14.44
C ASP A 165 24.16 -7.27 13.63
N ASP A 166 25.35 -7.35 13.03
CA ASP A 166 25.83 -6.27 12.19
C ASP A 166 25.08 -6.17 10.86
N SER A 167 24.98 -4.94 10.34
CA SER A 167 24.17 -4.67 9.13
C SER A 167 24.69 -5.39 7.88
N ALA A 168 26.00 -5.65 7.78
CA ALA A 168 26.56 -6.36 6.63
C ALA A 168 26.17 -7.85 6.66
N THR A 169 26.13 -8.46 7.86
CA THR A 169 25.66 -9.84 8.04
C THR A 169 24.16 -9.94 7.72
N VAL A 170 23.33 -9.01 8.17
CA VAL A 170 21.90 -8.98 7.83
C VAL A 170 21.71 -8.87 6.31
N ALA A 171 22.37 -7.91 5.68
CA ALA A 171 22.29 -7.71 4.22
C ALA A 171 22.73 -8.94 3.42
N ALA A 172 23.77 -9.65 3.87
CA ALA A 172 24.28 -10.84 3.19
C ALA A 172 23.36 -12.08 3.33
N ASN A 173 22.46 -12.12 4.30
CA ASN A 173 21.66 -13.31 4.60
C ASN A 173 20.14 -13.11 4.40
N VAL A 174 19.63 -11.88 4.29
CA VAL A 174 18.19 -11.60 4.24
C VAL A 174 17.54 -12.24 3.02
N MET A 175 18.17 -12.17 1.86
CA MET A 175 17.67 -12.77 0.63
C MET A 175 17.51 -14.29 0.74
N ASP A 176 18.48 -14.93 1.34
CA ASP A 176 18.52 -16.39 1.50
C ASP A 176 17.43 -16.90 2.46
N VAL A 177 17.08 -16.12 3.49
CA VAL A 177 16.01 -16.53 4.42
C VAL A 177 14.62 -16.20 3.88
N ALA A 178 14.51 -15.21 3.00
CA ALA A 178 13.25 -14.83 2.37
C ALA A 178 12.90 -15.70 1.16
N ASN A 179 13.89 -15.99 0.31
CA ASN A 179 13.64 -16.63 -0.99
C ASN A 179 13.83 -18.16 -0.99
N GLY A 180 14.20 -18.73 0.14
CA GLY A 180 14.47 -20.18 0.20
C GLY A 180 15.68 -20.66 -0.66
N PRO A 181 15.76 -21.93 -0.97
CA PRO A 181 14.85 -23.00 -0.49
C PRO A 181 15.06 -23.36 0.96
N GLY A 182 14.02 -23.86 1.63
CA GLY A 182 14.12 -24.26 3.01
C GLY A 182 12.79 -24.70 3.63
N THR A 183 12.80 -24.80 4.96
CA THR A 183 11.57 -25.05 5.70
C THR A 183 10.72 -23.79 5.71
N LYS A 184 9.48 -23.90 5.23
CA LYS A 184 8.51 -22.80 5.23
C LYS A 184 8.19 -22.32 6.63
N ILE A 185 8.27 -20.99 6.81
CA ILE A 185 8.01 -20.29 8.07
C ILE A 185 6.94 -19.22 7.82
N TYR A 186 5.83 -19.35 8.50
CA TYR A 186 4.72 -18.40 8.44
C TYR A 186 4.67 -17.50 9.67
N ALA A 187 3.83 -16.49 9.62
CA ALA A 187 3.53 -15.67 10.80
C ALA A 187 3.06 -16.52 11.97
N GLY A 188 3.55 -16.22 13.18
CA GLY A 188 3.34 -17.02 14.38
C GLY A 188 4.34 -18.19 14.56
N GLU A 189 5.10 -18.56 13.53
CA GLU A 189 6.11 -19.64 13.58
C GLU A 189 7.55 -19.12 13.75
N LEU A 190 7.73 -17.82 14.06
CA LEU A 190 9.06 -17.19 14.09
C LEU A 190 10.04 -17.91 15.05
N LYS A 191 9.57 -18.40 16.22
CA LYS A 191 10.41 -19.19 17.13
C LYS A 191 11.03 -20.40 16.43
N LYS A 192 10.22 -21.18 15.70
CA LYS A 192 10.67 -22.33 14.90
C LYS A 192 11.69 -21.90 13.84
N GLY A 193 11.41 -20.81 13.14
CA GLY A 193 12.32 -20.26 12.14
C GLY A 193 13.68 -19.87 12.71
N LEU A 194 13.69 -19.19 13.85
CA LEU A 194 14.93 -18.81 14.54
C LEU A 194 15.73 -20.03 15.02
N GLU A 195 15.06 -21.02 15.63
CA GLU A 195 15.72 -22.26 16.07
C GLU A 195 16.40 -22.99 14.89
N LEU A 196 15.77 -23.02 13.72
CA LEU A 196 16.33 -23.63 12.51
C LEU A 196 17.48 -22.79 11.94
N ALA A 197 17.27 -21.49 11.73
CA ALA A 197 18.26 -20.60 11.14
C ALA A 197 19.54 -20.49 12.00
N CYS A 198 19.39 -20.33 13.31
CA CYS A 198 20.53 -20.30 14.25
C CYS A 198 21.28 -21.64 14.30
N ALA A 199 20.62 -22.76 14.03
CA ALA A 199 21.27 -24.08 13.96
C ALA A 199 21.88 -24.37 12.56
N GLY A 200 21.83 -23.42 11.62
CA GLY A 200 22.40 -23.53 10.28
C GLY A 200 21.52 -24.27 9.27
N PHE A 201 20.24 -24.53 9.61
CA PHE A 201 19.29 -25.10 8.65
C PHE A 201 18.69 -24.02 7.74
N ALA A 202 18.38 -24.40 6.50
CA ALA A 202 17.74 -23.52 5.54
C ALA A 202 16.26 -23.30 5.90
N VAL A 203 15.84 -22.04 5.86
CA VAL A 203 14.47 -21.60 6.02
C VAL A 203 14.00 -20.89 4.75
N ASP A 204 12.69 -20.85 4.56
CA ASP A 204 11.98 -20.18 3.47
C ASP A 204 10.83 -19.40 4.14
N TYR A 205 11.03 -18.10 4.32
CA TYR A 205 10.12 -17.28 5.10
C TYR A 205 9.03 -16.68 4.22
N ASP A 206 7.83 -17.23 4.28
CA ASP A 206 6.64 -16.68 3.62
C ASP A 206 5.96 -15.59 4.47
N GLY A 207 6.06 -15.66 5.80
CA GLY A 207 5.60 -14.66 6.74
C GLY A 207 4.11 -14.35 6.70
N ALA A 208 3.84 -13.05 6.80
CA ALA A 208 2.51 -12.46 6.77
C ALA A 208 2.10 -11.99 5.35
N THR A 209 3.07 -11.69 4.48
CA THR A 209 2.82 -11.05 3.18
C THR A 209 3.23 -11.93 1.99
N ASP A 210 3.61 -13.19 2.25
CA ASP A 210 4.18 -14.12 1.25
C ASP A 210 5.44 -13.49 0.58
N VAL A 211 6.30 -12.85 1.40
CA VAL A 211 7.40 -12.02 0.95
C VAL A 211 8.49 -12.81 0.22
N ASN A 212 8.84 -12.32 -0.97
CA ASN A 212 10.01 -12.75 -1.74
C ASN A 212 10.72 -11.50 -2.28
N PHE A 213 12.03 -11.56 -2.46
CA PHE A 213 12.81 -10.45 -3.01
C PHE A 213 13.27 -10.72 -4.43
N THR A 214 13.31 -9.67 -5.23
CA THR A 214 14.00 -9.65 -6.52
C THR A 214 15.52 -9.68 -6.32
N GLU A 215 16.27 -9.92 -7.40
CA GLU A 215 17.75 -9.90 -7.37
C GLU A 215 18.34 -8.57 -6.89
N VAL A 216 17.59 -7.47 -7.02
CA VAL A 216 18.01 -6.13 -6.59
C VAL A 216 17.52 -5.79 -5.16
N GLY A 217 16.84 -6.73 -4.49
CA GLY A 217 16.38 -6.56 -3.10
C GLY A 217 15.04 -5.86 -2.94
N GLU A 218 14.27 -5.70 -4.02
CA GLU A 218 12.90 -5.23 -3.95
C GLU A 218 11.95 -6.39 -3.64
N ALA A 219 10.98 -6.19 -2.77
CA ALA A 219 9.97 -7.20 -2.53
C ALA A 219 9.10 -7.39 -3.77
N PHE A 220 8.87 -8.64 -4.17
CA PHE A 220 7.75 -8.96 -5.06
C PHE A 220 6.48 -8.64 -4.31
N GLY A 221 5.77 -7.60 -4.75
CA GLY A 221 4.54 -7.14 -4.12
C GLY A 221 3.32 -7.79 -4.75
N ALA A 222 2.46 -8.35 -3.92
CA ALA A 222 1.05 -8.45 -4.25
C ALA A 222 0.36 -7.17 -3.77
N PHE A 223 -0.65 -6.72 -4.50
CA PHE A 223 -1.44 -5.56 -4.14
C PHE A 223 -2.90 -5.97 -3.98
N LEU A 224 -3.55 -5.43 -2.97
CA LEU A 224 -4.98 -5.56 -2.79
C LEU A 224 -5.68 -4.38 -3.45
N GLU A 225 -6.58 -4.69 -4.37
CA GLU A 225 -7.54 -3.72 -4.86
C GLU A 225 -8.61 -3.53 -3.80
N LYS A 226 -8.77 -2.29 -3.35
CA LYS A 226 -9.79 -1.86 -2.40
C LYS A 226 -10.87 -1.08 -3.11
N GLY A 227 -12.13 -1.40 -2.85
CA GLY A 227 -13.28 -0.58 -3.23
C GLY A 227 -13.94 0.02 -2.01
N ILE A 228 -14.75 1.06 -2.19
CA ILE A 228 -15.61 1.60 -1.14
C ILE A 228 -17.07 1.35 -1.54
N GLU A 229 -17.80 0.65 -0.68
CA GLU A 229 -19.20 0.32 -0.85
C GLU A 229 -19.94 0.38 0.48
N GLY A 230 -21.06 1.09 0.52
CA GLY A 230 -21.83 1.33 1.74
C GLY A 230 -21.02 2.05 2.81
N GLY A 231 -20.11 2.96 2.40
CA GLY A 231 -19.25 3.73 3.28
C GLY A 231 -18.14 2.92 3.97
N LYS A 232 -17.70 1.80 3.38
CA LYS A 232 -16.65 0.94 3.95
C LYS A 232 -15.71 0.42 2.87
N PHE A 233 -14.44 0.25 3.25
CA PHE A 233 -13.50 -0.46 2.41
C PHE A 233 -13.85 -1.96 2.30
N THR A 234 -13.74 -2.48 1.08
CA THR A 234 -13.90 -3.91 0.74
C THR A 234 -12.71 -4.38 -0.06
N ASP A 235 -12.30 -5.63 0.14
CA ASP A 235 -11.31 -6.29 -0.72
C ASP A 235 -12.00 -6.75 -2.01
N VAL A 236 -11.52 -6.26 -3.15
CA VAL A 236 -12.07 -6.59 -4.47
C VAL A 236 -11.28 -7.73 -5.11
N ALA A 237 -9.98 -7.59 -5.18
CA ALA A 237 -9.09 -8.56 -5.81
C ALA A 237 -7.65 -8.42 -5.31
N GLN A 238 -6.87 -9.47 -5.48
CA GLN A 238 -5.40 -9.39 -5.45
C GLN A 238 -4.89 -9.19 -6.88
N ARG A 239 -3.94 -8.27 -7.03
CA ARG A 239 -3.32 -7.92 -8.32
C ARG A 239 -1.81 -8.25 -8.30
#